data_414b0b3613bbbcdbc393a9be48f7baba
#
_entry.id   414b0b3613bbbcdbc393a9be48f7baba
#
_cell.length_a   1.000
_cell.length_b   1.000
_cell.length_c   1.000
_cell.angle_alpha   90.00
_cell.angle_beta   90.00
_cell.angle_gamma   90.00
#
_symmetry.space_group_name_H-M   'P 1'
#
loop_
_entity.id
_entity.type
_entity.pdbx_description
1 polymer ?
#
loop_
_entity_poly.entity_id
_entity_poly.type
_entity_poly.pdbx_seq_one_letter_code
_entity_poly.pdbx_strand_id
1 'polypeptide(L)'
;MSKAAYWQRGETLDYKNATETKIEANTVISFGGHTGVAGTDILPGELGSLVVTGVFEIPKTATAAIEMGATVYFDGTGITTAANDGATSNPTSYPLAGYAAQAAAAADTVILVKLAG
;
A
#
# COMPACT_ATOMS: atom_id res chain seq x y z
N MET A 1 2.08 33.01 10.24
CA MET A 1 2.11 32.12 9.07
C MET A 1 3.12 30.99 9.31
N SER A 2 2.69 29.76 9.09
CA SER A 2 3.57 28.60 9.27
C SER A 2 4.60 28.49 8.15
N LYS A 3 5.76 27.96 8.48
CA LYS A 3 6.84 27.73 7.50
C LYS A 3 7.27 26.27 7.56
N ALA A 4 7.64 25.70 6.42
CA ALA A 4 8.13 24.33 6.32
C ALA A 4 9.63 24.36 6.01
N ALA A 5 10.35 23.35 6.52
CA ALA A 5 11.73 23.10 6.15
C ALA A 5 11.78 21.82 5.33
N TYR A 6 12.53 21.85 4.23
CA TYR A 6 12.73 20.65 3.42
C TYR A 6 13.57 19.64 4.21
N TRP A 7 13.09 18.42 4.35
CA TRP A 7 13.73 17.39 5.16
C TRP A 7 14.42 16.33 4.31
N GLN A 8 13.67 15.72 3.37
CA GLN A 8 14.22 14.67 2.51
C GLN A 8 13.30 14.44 1.30
N ARG A 9 13.76 13.64 0.36
CA ARG A 9 13.02 13.37 -0.88
C ARG A 9 11.69 12.64 -0.65
N GLY A 10 11.60 11.79 0.35
CA GLY A 10 10.34 11.13 0.67
C GLY A 10 9.94 9.95 -0.21
N GLU A 11 10.85 9.38 -0.98
CA GLU A 11 10.59 8.14 -1.72
C GLU A 11 10.55 6.95 -0.78
N THR A 12 11.31 7.03 0.30
CA THR A 12 11.31 6.06 1.39
C THR A 12 11.18 6.79 2.71
N LEU A 13 10.57 6.12 3.67
CA LEU A 13 10.44 6.63 5.03
C LEU A 13 11.05 5.63 6.00
N ASP A 14 11.50 6.11 7.15
CA ASP A 14 11.91 5.23 8.23
C ASP A 14 10.67 4.57 8.83
N TYR A 15 10.73 3.27 9.00
CA TYR A 15 9.62 2.51 9.57
C TYR A 15 10.15 1.55 10.63
N LYS A 16 9.62 1.66 11.84
CA LYS A 16 10.00 0.78 12.94
C LYS A 16 9.09 -0.44 12.96
N ASN A 17 9.69 -1.63 13.00
CA ASN A 17 8.94 -2.86 13.19
C ASN A 17 8.56 -2.98 14.66
N ALA A 18 7.33 -2.62 15.00
CA ALA A 18 6.80 -2.71 16.34
C ALA A 18 6.17 -4.08 16.65
N THR A 19 6.25 -5.03 15.70
CA THR A 19 5.72 -6.39 15.88
C THR A 19 6.78 -7.30 16.49
N GLU A 20 6.37 -8.51 16.82
CA GLU A 20 7.27 -9.52 17.39
C GLU A 20 7.90 -10.42 16.34
N THR A 21 7.57 -10.23 15.05
CA THR A 21 8.08 -11.04 13.96
C THR A 21 8.80 -10.17 12.94
N LYS A 22 9.75 -10.78 12.23
CA LYS A 22 10.46 -10.11 11.15
C LYS A 22 9.47 -9.71 10.03
N ILE A 23 9.63 -8.51 9.51
CA ILE A 23 8.95 -8.08 8.28
C ILE A 23 9.91 -8.33 7.13
N GLU A 24 9.50 -9.18 6.18
CA GLU A 24 10.34 -9.47 5.04
C GLU A 24 10.28 -8.35 4.00
N ALA A 25 11.37 -8.17 3.25
CA ALA A 25 11.41 -7.24 2.13
C ALA A 25 10.25 -7.55 1.17
N ASN A 26 9.70 -6.51 0.56
CA ASN A 26 8.56 -6.56 -0.36
C ASN A 26 7.20 -6.83 0.30
N THR A 27 7.13 -6.86 1.63
CA THR A 27 5.85 -6.94 2.34
C THR A 27 5.10 -5.64 2.18
N VAL A 28 3.82 -5.73 1.82
CA VAL A 28 2.94 -4.56 1.74
C VAL A 28 2.51 -4.20 3.16
N ILE A 29 2.73 -2.94 3.52
CA ILE A 29 2.48 -2.44 4.89
C ILE A 29 1.46 -1.31 4.84
N SER A 30 0.45 -1.40 5.72
CA SER A 30 -0.52 -0.34 5.92
C SER A 30 -0.07 0.53 7.09
N PHE A 31 -0.13 1.84 6.91
CA PHE A 31 0.21 2.78 7.97
C PHE A 31 -0.68 4.03 7.86
N GLY A 32 -1.49 4.27 8.88
CA GLY A 32 -2.32 5.49 8.96
C GLY A 32 -3.24 5.72 7.76
N GLY A 33 -3.79 4.67 7.17
CA GLY A 33 -4.64 4.80 6.00
C GLY A 33 -3.88 4.86 4.67
N HIS A 34 -2.58 4.69 4.71
CA HIS A 34 -1.70 4.69 3.53
C HIS A 34 -1.10 3.31 3.35
N THR A 35 -0.46 3.09 2.21
CA THR A 35 0.15 1.81 1.87
C THR A 35 1.58 2.04 1.40
N GLY A 36 2.50 1.23 1.89
CA GLY A 36 3.89 1.21 1.46
C GLY A 36 4.40 -0.21 1.32
N VAL A 37 5.65 -0.36 0.92
CA VAL A 37 6.29 -1.66 0.72
C VAL A 37 7.63 -1.67 1.43
N ALA A 38 7.88 -2.70 2.24
CA ALA A 38 9.16 -2.84 2.92
C ALA A 38 10.29 -2.98 1.90
N GLY A 39 11.27 -2.07 1.95
CA GLY A 39 12.41 -2.11 1.04
C GLY A 39 13.50 -3.07 1.47
N THR A 40 13.48 -3.48 2.74
CA THR A 40 14.46 -4.39 3.33
C THR A 40 13.75 -5.30 4.33
N ASP A 41 14.43 -6.37 4.76
CA ASP A 41 13.97 -7.11 5.93
C ASP A 41 14.12 -6.21 7.16
N ILE A 42 13.12 -6.22 8.04
CA ILE A 42 13.12 -5.41 9.25
C ILE A 42 12.88 -6.33 10.45
N LEU A 43 13.90 -6.50 11.27
CA LEU A 43 13.78 -7.31 12.47
C LEU A 43 12.94 -6.60 13.54
N PRO A 44 12.32 -7.34 14.47
CA PRO A 44 11.54 -6.71 15.53
C PRO A 44 12.33 -5.63 16.26
N GLY A 45 11.72 -4.48 16.46
CA GLY A 45 12.34 -3.34 17.15
C GLY A 45 13.30 -2.51 16.31
N GLU A 46 13.60 -2.91 15.08
CA GLU A 46 14.52 -2.18 14.21
C GLU A 46 13.82 -1.18 13.33
N LEU A 47 14.58 -0.19 12.87
CA LEU A 47 14.15 0.73 11.82
C LEU A 47 14.54 0.15 10.47
N GLY A 48 13.63 0.20 9.52
CA GLY A 48 13.91 -0.17 8.13
C GLY A 48 13.37 0.87 7.18
N SER A 49 13.50 0.59 5.89
CA SER A 49 13.02 1.48 4.84
C SER A 49 11.64 1.04 4.37
N LEU A 50 10.70 1.97 4.35
CA LEU A 50 9.36 1.78 3.79
C LEU A 50 9.29 2.58 2.50
N VAL A 51 9.15 1.89 1.36
CA VAL A 51 9.02 2.53 0.05
C VAL A 51 7.58 3.01 -0.10
N VAL A 52 7.38 4.29 -0.38
CA VAL A 52 6.04 4.90 -0.44
C VAL A 52 5.71 5.47 -1.82
N THR A 53 6.59 5.31 -2.80
CA THR A 53 6.31 5.73 -4.17
C THR A 53 6.87 4.71 -5.16
N GLY A 54 6.43 4.78 -6.41
CA GLY A 54 6.85 3.85 -7.45
C GLY A 54 5.72 2.94 -7.89
N VAL A 55 6.01 2.06 -8.84
CA VAL A 55 5.05 1.09 -9.36
C VAL A 55 5.43 -0.29 -8.86
N PHE A 56 4.48 -0.97 -8.25
CA PHE A 56 4.67 -2.32 -7.71
C PHE A 56 3.63 -3.28 -8.25
N GLU A 57 4.04 -4.53 -8.47
CA GLU A 57 3.12 -5.62 -8.75
C GLU A 57 2.64 -6.17 -7.42
N ILE A 58 1.34 -6.11 -7.20
CA ILE A 58 0.72 -6.53 -5.94
C ILE A 58 -0.40 -7.52 -6.26
N PRO A 59 -0.64 -8.55 -5.43
CA PRO A 59 -1.77 -9.44 -5.64
C PRO A 59 -3.09 -8.67 -5.73
N LYS A 60 -3.97 -9.12 -6.63
CA LYS A 60 -5.28 -8.52 -6.86
C LYS A 60 -6.34 -9.43 -6.23
N THR A 61 -7.13 -8.88 -5.30
CA THR A 61 -8.24 -9.62 -4.68
C THR A 61 -9.58 -9.32 -5.33
N ALA A 62 -9.69 -8.20 -6.05
CA ALA A 62 -10.92 -7.88 -6.78
C ALA A 62 -11.19 -8.92 -7.87
N THR A 63 -12.45 -9.28 -8.04
CA THR A 63 -12.88 -10.24 -9.06
C THR A 63 -13.34 -9.58 -10.36
N ALA A 64 -13.42 -8.25 -10.37
CA ALA A 64 -13.79 -7.46 -11.55
C ALA A 64 -12.55 -6.87 -12.21
N ALA A 65 -12.67 -6.50 -13.48
CA ALA A 65 -11.62 -5.78 -14.20
C ALA A 65 -11.40 -4.41 -13.57
N ILE A 66 -10.15 -3.95 -13.61
CA ILE A 66 -9.76 -2.63 -13.09
C ILE A 66 -9.10 -1.87 -14.23
N GLU A 67 -9.58 -0.66 -14.51
CA GLU A 67 -9.04 0.17 -15.57
C GLU A 67 -7.80 0.90 -15.11
N MET A 68 -6.92 1.22 -16.06
CA MET A 68 -5.75 2.08 -15.79
C MET A 68 -6.22 3.41 -15.20
N GLY A 69 -5.58 3.86 -14.14
CA GLY A 69 -5.90 5.10 -13.46
C GLY A 69 -6.95 4.99 -12.36
N ALA A 70 -7.62 3.83 -12.23
CA ALA A 70 -8.62 3.63 -11.18
C ALA A 70 -7.96 3.68 -9.81
N THR A 71 -8.60 4.38 -8.87
CA THR A 71 -8.15 4.40 -7.48
C THR A 71 -8.31 3.04 -6.85
N VAL A 72 -7.27 2.56 -6.19
CA VAL A 72 -7.25 1.21 -5.58
C VAL A 72 -6.82 1.28 -4.13
N TYR A 73 -7.23 0.26 -3.39
CA TYR A 73 -7.02 0.13 -1.94
C TYR A 73 -6.44 -1.24 -1.64
N PHE A 74 -5.80 -1.36 -0.49
CA PHE A 74 -5.24 -2.64 -0.02
C PHE A 74 -6.13 -3.18 1.09
N ASP A 75 -6.72 -4.37 0.87
CA ASP A 75 -7.67 -4.96 1.81
C ASP A 75 -7.03 -5.86 2.89
N GLY A 76 -5.70 -5.83 2.97
CA GLY A 76 -4.94 -6.69 3.88
C GLY A 76 -4.37 -7.92 3.18
N THR A 77 -4.94 -8.31 2.05
CA THR A 77 -4.50 -9.47 1.27
C THR A 77 -4.08 -9.05 -0.14
N GLY A 78 -4.78 -8.12 -0.73
CA GLY A 78 -4.48 -7.65 -2.09
C GLY A 78 -5.23 -6.39 -2.44
N ILE A 79 -5.22 -6.08 -3.73
CA ILE A 79 -5.72 -4.82 -4.26
C ILE A 79 -7.18 -4.96 -4.71
N THR A 80 -7.97 -3.98 -4.33
CA THR A 80 -9.39 -3.88 -4.67
C THR A 80 -9.76 -2.43 -4.97
N THR A 81 -10.85 -2.22 -5.70
CA THR A 81 -11.42 -0.88 -5.89
C THR A 81 -12.37 -0.48 -4.76
N ALA A 82 -12.74 -1.40 -3.89
CA ALA A 82 -13.61 -1.10 -2.74
C ALA A 82 -12.83 -0.32 -1.68
N ALA A 83 -13.41 0.76 -1.18
CA ALA A 83 -12.79 1.60 -0.16
C ALA A 83 -12.97 1.06 1.26
N ASN A 84 -13.84 0.06 1.43
CA ASN A 84 -14.12 -0.55 2.73
C ASN A 84 -14.63 -1.98 2.54
N ASP A 85 -14.88 -2.66 3.65
CA ASP A 85 -15.28 -4.07 3.63
C ASP A 85 -16.75 -4.30 3.30
N GLY A 86 -17.51 -3.24 3.03
CA GLY A 86 -18.92 -3.34 2.67
C GLY A 86 -19.86 -3.62 3.83
N ALA A 87 -19.40 -3.62 5.07
CA ALA A 87 -20.27 -3.84 6.22
C ALA A 87 -21.30 -2.71 6.33
N THR A 88 -22.53 -3.08 6.69
CA THR A 88 -23.62 -2.10 6.81
C THR A 88 -23.51 -1.28 8.08
N SER A 89 -22.81 -1.78 9.09
CA SER A 89 -22.60 -1.10 10.37
C SER A 89 -21.11 -1.10 10.67
N ASN A 90 -20.55 0.08 10.96
CA ASN A 90 -19.14 0.27 11.26
C ASN A 90 -18.22 -0.38 10.21
N PRO A 91 -18.32 -0.03 8.93
CA PRO A 91 -17.46 -0.61 7.92
C PRO A 91 -15.99 -0.30 8.21
N THR A 92 -15.11 -1.27 7.98
CA THR A 92 -13.68 -1.07 8.10
C THR A 92 -13.17 -0.45 6.82
N SER A 93 -12.55 0.74 6.92
CA SER A 93 -11.94 1.41 5.77
C SER A 93 -10.63 0.73 5.40
N TYR A 94 -10.40 0.57 4.09
CA TYR A 94 -9.12 0.06 3.60
C TYR A 94 -8.13 1.19 3.37
N PRO A 95 -6.85 0.99 3.64
CA PRO A 95 -5.84 1.99 3.32
C PRO A 95 -5.73 2.21 1.82
N LEU A 96 -5.53 3.47 1.44
CA LEU A 96 -5.34 3.86 0.04
C LEU A 96 -4.01 3.29 -0.45
N ALA A 97 -4.02 2.57 -1.57
CA ALA A 97 -2.79 2.09 -2.20
C ALA A 97 -2.29 3.06 -3.25
N GLY A 98 -3.16 3.59 -4.08
CA GLY A 98 -2.80 4.50 -5.14
C GLY A 98 -3.74 4.34 -6.33
N TYR A 99 -3.20 4.17 -7.52
CA TYR A 99 -4.02 3.93 -8.70
C TYR A 99 -3.38 2.86 -9.59
N ALA A 100 -4.22 2.22 -10.40
CA ALA A 100 -3.75 1.18 -11.31
C ALA A 100 -2.85 1.79 -12.38
N ALA A 101 -1.61 1.30 -12.48
CA ALA A 101 -0.64 1.76 -13.48
C ALA A 101 -0.90 1.14 -14.85
N GLN A 102 -1.63 0.03 -14.88
CA GLN A 102 -2.11 -0.63 -16.11
C GLN A 102 -3.47 -1.23 -15.82
N ALA A 103 -4.25 -1.43 -16.87
CA ALA A 103 -5.52 -2.15 -16.74
C ALA A 103 -5.27 -3.61 -16.35
N ALA A 104 -6.13 -4.15 -15.51
CA ALA A 104 -6.10 -5.56 -15.12
C ALA A 104 -7.43 -6.21 -15.50
N ALA A 105 -7.36 -7.40 -16.09
CA ALA A 105 -8.56 -8.16 -16.43
C ALA A 105 -9.19 -8.77 -15.17
N ALA A 106 -10.46 -9.14 -15.26
CA ALA A 106 -11.17 -9.75 -14.13
C ALA A 106 -10.46 -10.99 -13.59
N ALA A 107 -9.88 -11.80 -14.47
CA ALA A 107 -9.21 -13.05 -14.08
C ALA A 107 -7.75 -12.87 -13.65
N ASP A 108 -7.20 -11.67 -13.75
CA ASP A 108 -5.82 -11.43 -13.36
C ASP A 108 -5.66 -11.57 -11.83
N THR A 109 -4.56 -12.18 -11.42
CA THR A 109 -4.25 -12.41 -10.01
C THR A 109 -3.31 -11.36 -9.42
N VAL A 110 -2.72 -10.53 -10.27
CA VAL A 110 -1.82 -9.43 -9.88
C VAL A 110 -2.19 -8.17 -10.66
N ILE A 111 -1.77 -7.03 -10.14
CA ILE A 111 -2.01 -5.73 -10.76
C ILE A 111 -0.82 -4.82 -10.48
N LEU A 112 -0.50 -3.96 -11.44
CA LEU A 112 0.53 -2.93 -11.24
C LEU A 112 -0.11 -1.70 -10.61
N VAL A 113 0.44 -1.28 -9.49
CA VAL A 113 -0.09 -0.13 -8.71
C VAL A 113 0.98 0.93 -8.58
N LYS A 114 0.64 2.18 -8.95
CA LYS A 114 1.45 3.34 -8.63
C LYS A 114 1.06 3.79 -7.23
N LEU A 115 1.97 3.66 -6.28
CA LEU A 115 1.69 4.06 -4.90
C LEU A 115 1.39 5.55 -4.81
N ALA A 116 0.45 5.89 -3.93
CA ALA A 116 0.02 7.28 -3.77
C ALA A 116 1.09 8.16 -3.10
N GLY A 117 2.06 7.56 -2.46
CA GLY A 117 3.10 8.28 -1.75
C GLY A 117 2.62 8.79 -0.42
#